data_0e45e1e8be02f1fd26dd74efe9f29507
#
_entry.id   0e45e1e8be02f1fd26dd74efe9f29507
#
_cell.length_a   1.000
_cell.length_b   1.000
_cell.length_c   1.000
_cell.angle_alpha   90.00
_cell.angle_beta   90.00
_cell.angle_gamma   90.00
#
_symmetry.space_group_name_H-M   'P 1'
#
loop_
_entity.id
_entity.type
_entity.pdbx_description
1 polymer ?
#
loop_
_entity_poly.entity_id
_entity_poly.type
_entity_poly.pdbx_seq_one_letter_code
_entity_poly.pdbx_strand_id
1 'polypeptide(L)'
;MIKKIIVKCIMFISSYFPLYIMLLILHYEKYDSLKELKKIKVIIFCAVMVACIMISITSVILIKLSVSCKILNIPEIERPDDTVISYMMTYIIPIVTTNLLDKGEIVVNIILFLLIGYLYIRLNLLYLNPLWSAFGYLSYRANSDVIVITNIKYKDLKIKSRNGIGLNGVFLADDIFLALKKYN
;
A
#
# COMPACT_ATOMS: atom_id res chain seq x y z
N MET A 1 -12.99 10.57 11.35
CA MET A 1 -13.35 9.26 10.74
C MET A 1 -13.05 9.21 9.25
N ILE A 2 -13.53 10.13 8.43
CA ILE A 2 -13.34 10.16 6.96
C ILE A 2 -11.85 10.18 6.57
N LYS A 3 -11.04 11.06 7.16
CA LYS A 3 -9.59 11.15 6.89
C LYS A 3 -8.86 9.82 7.10
N LYS A 4 -9.20 9.07 8.16
CA LYS A 4 -8.64 7.75 8.45
C LYS A 4 -8.94 6.74 7.32
N ILE A 5 -10.19 6.70 6.86
CA ILE A 5 -10.61 5.80 5.78
C ILE A 5 -9.89 6.15 4.47
N ILE A 6 -9.82 7.43 4.13
CA ILE A 6 -9.12 7.89 2.91
C ILE A 6 -7.66 7.47 2.92
N VAL A 7 -6.94 7.68 4.03
CA VAL A 7 -5.53 7.27 4.16
C VAL A 7 -5.40 5.75 3.97
N LYS A 8 -6.27 4.96 4.61
CA LYS A 8 -6.27 3.50 4.46
C LYS A 8 -6.56 3.05 3.03
N CYS A 9 -7.49 3.70 2.34
CA CYS A 9 -7.78 3.43 0.93
C CYS A 9 -6.58 3.74 0.03
N ILE A 10 -5.92 4.87 0.23
CA ILE A 10 -4.71 5.24 -0.52
C ILE A 10 -3.59 4.22 -0.27
N MET A 11 -3.39 3.79 0.97
CA MET A 11 -2.42 2.76 1.33
C MET A 11 -2.75 1.42 0.66
N PHE A 12 -4.02 1.03 0.64
CA PHE A 12 -4.48 -0.17 -0.05
C PHE A 12 -4.20 -0.07 -1.56
N ILE A 13 -4.63 0.99 -2.23
CA ILE A 13 -4.37 1.19 -3.66
C ILE A 13 -2.87 1.16 -3.95
N SER A 14 -2.06 1.84 -3.14
CA SER A 14 -0.61 1.87 -3.34
C SER A 14 0.07 0.52 -3.11
N SER A 15 -0.51 -0.37 -2.31
CA SER A 15 0.03 -1.72 -2.11
C SER A 15 -0.07 -2.59 -3.36
N TYR A 16 -1.01 -2.31 -4.25
CA TYR A 16 -1.21 -3.03 -5.51
C TYR A 16 -0.42 -2.45 -6.70
N PHE A 17 0.45 -1.48 -6.47
CA PHE A 17 1.28 -0.87 -7.51
C PHE A 17 2.02 -1.89 -8.41
N PRO A 18 2.69 -2.95 -7.89
CA PRO A 18 3.32 -3.95 -8.75
C PRO A 18 2.30 -4.69 -9.62
N LEU A 19 1.10 -4.97 -9.09
CA LEU A 19 0.04 -5.63 -9.85
C LEU A 19 -0.42 -4.78 -11.04
N TYR A 20 -0.58 -3.47 -10.88
CA TYR A 20 -0.99 -2.58 -11.98
C TYR A 20 0.02 -2.62 -13.13
N ILE A 21 1.31 -2.62 -12.80
CA ILE A 21 2.38 -2.74 -13.81
C ILE A 21 2.32 -4.11 -14.48
N MET A 22 2.20 -5.20 -13.71
CA MET A 22 2.10 -6.57 -14.26
C MET A 22 0.91 -6.71 -15.20
N LEU A 23 -0.26 -6.18 -14.84
CA LEU A 23 -1.45 -6.22 -15.69
C LEU A 23 -1.28 -5.41 -16.98
N LEU A 24 -0.64 -4.26 -16.92
CA LEU A 24 -0.32 -3.47 -18.13
C LEU A 24 0.63 -4.22 -19.05
N ILE A 25 1.67 -4.86 -18.52
CA ILE A 25 2.63 -5.66 -19.31
C ILE A 25 1.94 -6.89 -19.91
N LEU A 26 1.16 -7.62 -19.12
CA LEU A 26 0.46 -8.83 -19.58
C LEU A 26 -0.50 -8.56 -20.74
N HIS A 27 -1.08 -7.38 -20.80
CA HIS A 27 -2.03 -7.00 -21.85
C HIS A 27 -1.39 -6.14 -22.95
N TYR A 28 -0.06 -5.92 -22.92
CA TYR A 28 0.63 -5.06 -23.88
C TYR A 28 0.39 -5.46 -25.33
N GLU A 29 0.46 -6.74 -25.68
CA GLU A 29 0.21 -7.24 -27.02
C GLU A 29 -1.21 -6.94 -27.54
N LYS A 30 -2.18 -6.90 -26.62
CA LYS A 30 -3.57 -6.52 -26.95
C LYS A 30 -3.73 -5.01 -27.21
N TYR A 31 -2.80 -4.20 -26.68
CA TYR A 31 -2.80 -2.74 -26.88
C TYR A 31 -2.12 -2.34 -28.19
N ASP A 32 -1.17 -3.14 -28.68
CA ASP A 32 -0.42 -2.85 -29.90
C ASP A 32 -1.31 -2.95 -31.16
N SER A 33 -2.41 -3.67 -31.09
CA SER A 33 -3.42 -3.69 -32.16
C SER A 33 -4.28 -2.44 -32.11
N LEU A 34 -4.08 -1.50 -33.04
CA LEU A 34 -4.87 -0.27 -33.16
C LEU A 34 -6.39 -0.51 -33.24
N LYS A 35 -6.83 -1.69 -33.71
CA LYS A 35 -8.25 -2.10 -33.72
C LYS A 35 -8.78 -2.37 -32.31
N GLU A 36 -7.96 -2.94 -31.43
CA GLU A 36 -8.32 -3.21 -30.03
C GLU A 36 -8.28 -1.94 -29.16
N LEU A 37 -7.37 -1.02 -29.40
CA LEU A 37 -7.31 0.29 -28.71
C LEU A 37 -8.57 1.13 -28.93
N LYS A 38 -9.27 0.96 -30.05
CA LYS A 38 -10.56 1.63 -30.30
C LYS A 38 -11.70 1.09 -29.44
N LYS A 39 -11.53 -0.05 -28.79
CA LYS A 39 -12.55 -0.58 -27.89
C LYS A 39 -12.54 0.23 -26.59
N ILE A 40 -13.61 0.93 -26.33
CA ILE A 40 -13.78 1.83 -25.15
C ILE A 40 -13.43 1.14 -23.82
N LYS A 41 -13.63 -0.17 -23.71
CA LYS A 41 -13.28 -0.96 -22.52
C LYS A 41 -11.78 -0.98 -22.22
N VAL A 42 -10.95 -1.13 -23.26
CA VAL A 42 -9.48 -1.16 -23.11
C VAL A 42 -8.98 0.21 -22.68
N ILE A 43 -9.54 1.27 -23.28
CA ILE A 43 -9.19 2.65 -22.90
C ILE A 43 -9.54 2.93 -21.44
N ILE A 44 -10.74 2.54 -21.01
CA ILE A 44 -11.16 2.71 -19.62
C ILE A 44 -10.24 1.93 -18.67
N PHE A 45 -9.92 0.67 -19.01
CA PHE A 45 -9.01 -0.14 -18.20
C PHE A 45 -7.63 0.52 -18.05
N CYS A 46 -7.01 0.93 -19.16
CA CYS A 46 -5.73 1.64 -19.13
C CYS A 46 -5.79 2.93 -18.30
N ALA A 47 -6.84 3.72 -18.47
CA ALA A 47 -7.03 4.96 -17.72
C ALA A 47 -7.12 4.70 -16.22
N VAL A 48 -7.86 3.66 -15.79
CA VAL A 48 -7.97 3.27 -14.38
C VAL A 48 -6.62 2.79 -13.84
N MET A 49 -5.87 1.96 -14.58
CA MET A 49 -4.55 1.49 -14.15
C MET A 49 -3.56 2.65 -13.98
N VAL A 50 -3.53 3.57 -14.96
CA VAL A 50 -2.69 4.77 -14.89
C VAL A 50 -3.08 5.65 -13.69
N ALA A 51 -4.36 5.87 -13.45
CA ALA A 51 -4.83 6.62 -12.28
C ALA A 51 -4.39 5.97 -10.96
N CYS A 52 -4.50 4.66 -10.82
CA CYS A 52 -4.02 3.91 -9.65
C CYS A 52 -2.50 4.03 -9.46
N ILE A 53 -1.73 3.97 -10.54
CA ILE A 53 -0.27 4.19 -10.52
C ILE A 53 0.05 5.62 -10.05
N MET A 54 -0.64 6.63 -10.56
CA MET A 54 -0.43 8.03 -10.16
C MET A 54 -0.76 8.25 -8.67
N ILE A 55 -1.86 7.68 -8.17
CA ILE A 55 -2.21 7.70 -6.73
C ILE A 55 -1.10 7.05 -5.90
N SER A 56 -0.57 5.92 -6.35
CA SER A 56 0.48 5.17 -5.66
C SER A 56 1.78 5.98 -5.57
N ILE A 57 2.23 6.59 -6.66
CA ILE A 57 3.42 7.45 -6.70
C ILE A 57 3.22 8.67 -5.81
N THR A 58 2.07 9.32 -5.90
CA THR A 58 1.73 10.49 -5.08
C THR A 58 1.78 10.16 -3.59
N SER A 59 1.32 8.95 -3.18
CA SER A 59 1.40 8.51 -1.79
C SER A 59 2.83 8.47 -1.25
N VAL A 60 3.79 7.99 -2.06
CA VAL A 60 5.21 7.95 -1.68
C VAL A 60 5.80 9.35 -1.58
N ILE A 61 5.44 10.24 -2.51
CA ILE A 61 5.90 11.64 -2.50
C ILE A 61 5.41 12.34 -1.24
N LEU A 62 4.12 12.19 -0.89
CA LEU A 62 3.54 12.79 0.31
C LEU A 62 4.22 12.30 1.58
N ILE A 63 4.59 11.03 1.67
CA ILE A 63 5.36 10.49 2.81
C ILE A 63 6.72 11.18 2.91
N LYS A 64 7.45 11.32 1.80
CA LYS A 64 8.76 11.97 1.78
C LYS A 64 8.71 13.45 2.14
N LEU A 65 7.64 14.13 1.78
CA LEU A 65 7.42 15.56 2.08
C LEU A 65 6.82 15.81 3.46
N SER A 66 6.45 14.78 4.19
CA SER A 66 5.85 14.93 5.52
C SER A 66 6.86 15.49 6.52
N VAL A 67 6.44 16.50 7.26
CA VAL A 67 7.26 17.15 8.28
C VAL A 67 6.89 16.62 9.66
N SER A 68 7.90 16.36 10.50
CA SER A 68 7.70 15.87 11.86
C SER A 68 7.06 16.95 12.76
N CYS A 69 5.90 16.64 13.34
CA CYS A 69 5.15 17.56 14.20
C CYS A 69 4.86 16.98 15.59
N LYS A 70 5.06 15.66 15.80
CA LYS A 70 4.70 14.98 17.06
C LYS A 70 5.78 13.99 17.46
N ILE A 71 5.83 13.72 18.76
CA ILE A 71 6.70 12.70 19.36
C ILE A 71 5.79 11.57 19.86
N LEU A 72 6.10 10.34 19.48
CA LEU A 72 5.42 9.13 19.93
C LEU A 72 6.38 8.29 20.75
N ASN A 73 6.02 8.02 22.00
CA ASN A 73 6.72 7.07 22.85
C ASN A 73 6.21 5.66 22.54
N ILE A 74 7.15 4.77 22.25
CA ILE A 74 6.84 3.41 21.84
C ILE A 74 7.54 2.47 22.82
N PRO A 75 6.82 1.90 23.81
CA PRO A 75 7.41 0.96 24.75
C PRO A 75 7.74 -0.40 24.13
N GLU A 76 6.97 -0.82 23.12
CA GLU A 76 7.16 -2.12 22.47
C GLU A 76 6.95 -2.03 20.97
N ILE A 77 7.83 -2.71 20.20
CA ILE A 77 7.77 -2.78 18.73
C ILE A 77 7.86 -4.24 18.31
N GLU A 78 6.87 -4.66 17.55
CA GLU A 78 6.81 -5.99 16.97
C GLU A 78 6.99 -5.94 15.45
N ARG A 79 7.61 -6.99 14.93
CA ARG A 79 7.73 -7.20 13.50
C ARG A 79 6.58 -8.11 13.04
N PRO A 80 5.74 -7.71 12.10
CA PRO A 80 4.71 -8.61 11.58
C PRO A 80 5.39 -9.71 10.73
N ASP A 81 5.25 -10.97 11.15
CA ASP A 81 5.93 -12.12 10.54
C ASP A 81 5.24 -12.66 9.27
N ASP A 82 3.94 -12.38 9.07
CA ASP A 82 3.11 -13.00 8.01
C ASP A 82 3.19 -12.30 6.65
N THR A 83 4.19 -11.47 6.44
CA THR A 83 4.21 -10.47 5.37
C THR A 83 4.28 -11.07 3.96
N VAL A 84 5.12 -12.08 3.75
CA VAL A 84 5.45 -12.59 2.40
C VAL A 84 4.31 -13.40 1.79
N ILE A 85 3.70 -14.29 2.57
CA ILE A 85 2.59 -15.16 2.10
C ILE A 85 1.36 -14.30 1.76
N SER A 86 1.05 -13.33 2.60
CA SER A 86 -0.07 -12.41 2.35
C SER A 86 0.12 -11.60 1.07
N TYR A 87 1.34 -11.16 0.77
CA TYR A 87 1.66 -10.50 -0.50
C TYR A 87 1.43 -11.42 -1.70
N MET A 88 1.94 -12.64 -1.65
CA MET A 88 1.78 -13.57 -2.76
C MET A 88 0.31 -13.84 -3.06
N MET A 89 -0.51 -14.05 -2.02
CA MET A 89 -1.95 -14.30 -2.20
C MET A 89 -2.68 -13.12 -2.84
N THR A 90 -2.36 -11.89 -2.48
CA THR A 90 -3.04 -10.71 -3.03
C THR A 90 -2.71 -10.44 -4.48
N TYR A 91 -1.57 -10.91 -5.00
CA TYR A 91 -1.16 -10.72 -6.40
C TYR A 91 -1.52 -11.90 -7.30
N ILE A 92 -1.39 -13.13 -6.80
CA ILE A 92 -1.60 -14.33 -7.61
C ILE A 92 -3.04 -14.43 -8.08
N ILE A 93 -4.01 -14.20 -7.21
CA ILE A 93 -5.43 -14.38 -7.53
C ILE A 93 -5.88 -13.49 -8.70
N PRO A 94 -5.67 -12.16 -8.72
CA PRO A 94 -6.05 -11.32 -9.84
C PRO A 94 -5.31 -11.65 -11.15
N ILE A 95 -4.05 -12.10 -11.08
CA ILE A 95 -3.27 -12.43 -12.28
C ILE A 95 -3.81 -13.68 -12.97
N VAL A 96 -4.13 -14.71 -12.20
CA VAL A 96 -4.61 -16.01 -12.73
C VAL A 96 -5.99 -15.89 -13.37
N THR A 97 -6.83 -14.96 -12.90
CA THR A 97 -8.25 -14.86 -13.30
C THR A 97 -8.54 -13.73 -14.30
N THR A 98 -7.54 -13.02 -14.82
CA THR A 98 -7.83 -11.81 -15.63
C THR A 98 -7.99 -12.11 -17.12
N ASN A 99 -9.23 -12.25 -17.58
CA ASN A 99 -9.59 -12.15 -18.99
C ASN A 99 -10.48 -10.91 -19.21
N LEU A 100 -9.89 -9.84 -19.74
CA LEU A 100 -10.57 -8.55 -19.94
C LEU A 100 -11.69 -8.59 -21.02
N LEU A 101 -11.82 -9.69 -21.73
CA LEU A 101 -12.87 -9.86 -22.76
C LEU A 101 -14.15 -10.46 -22.18
N ASP A 102 -14.05 -11.20 -21.08
CA ASP A 102 -15.20 -11.80 -20.41
C ASP A 102 -15.77 -10.85 -19.34
N LYS A 103 -17.05 -10.52 -19.50
CA LYS A 103 -17.77 -9.65 -18.55
C LYS A 103 -17.91 -10.29 -17.17
N GLY A 104 -18.09 -11.60 -17.11
CA GLY A 104 -18.24 -12.34 -15.86
C GLY A 104 -16.95 -12.29 -15.05
N GLU A 105 -15.81 -12.54 -15.67
CA GLU A 105 -14.50 -12.51 -15.03
C GLU A 105 -14.15 -11.10 -14.51
N ILE A 106 -14.47 -10.05 -15.28
CA ILE A 106 -14.27 -8.66 -14.83
C ILE A 106 -15.07 -8.39 -13.55
N VAL A 107 -16.34 -8.78 -13.52
CA VAL A 107 -17.21 -8.55 -12.36
C VAL A 107 -16.68 -9.31 -11.12
N VAL A 108 -16.29 -10.57 -11.29
CA VAL A 108 -15.71 -11.38 -10.21
C VAL A 108 -14.44 -10.74 -9.67
N ASN A 109 -13.53 -10.28 -10.53
CA ASN A 109 -12.30 -9.62 -10.12
C ASN A 109 -12.54 -8.29 -9.38
N ILE A 110 -13.54 -7.50 -9.81
CA ILE A 110 -13.93 -6.28 -9.11
C ILE A 110 -14.46 -6.61 -7.71
N ILE A 111 -15.34 -7.59 -7.59
CA ILE A 111 -15.90 -8.03 -6.30
C ILE A 111 -14.77 -8.52 -5.38
N LEU A 112 -13.85 -9.33 -5.90
CA LEU A 112 -12.70 -9.85 -5.15
C LEU A 112 -11.79 -8.70 -4.66
N PHE A 113 -11.48 -7.75 -5.54
CA PHE A 113 -10.66 -6.57 -5.20
C PHE A 113 -11.31 -5.73 -4.08
N LEU A 114 -12.61 -5.50 -4.18
CA LEU A 114 -13.36 -4.77 -3.15
C LEU A 114 -13.41 -5.54 -1.82
N LEU A 115 -13.60 -6.87 -1.85
CA LEU A 115 -13.59 -7.72 -0.67
C LEU A 115 -12.22 -7.69 0.03
N ILE A 116 -11.14 -7.85 -0.74
CA ILE A 116 -9.78 -7.77 -0.20
C ILE A 116 -9.53 -6.37 0.38
N GLY A 117 -9.95 -5.31 -0.30
CA GLY A 117 -9.84 -3.94 0.19
C GLY A 117 -10.58 -3.71 1.50
N TYR A 118 -11.78 -4.25 1.63
CA TYR A 118 -12.54 -4.22 2.86
C TYR A 118 -11.82 -4.94 4.01
N LEU A 119 -11.30 -6.15 3.76
CA LEU A 119 -10.54 -6.92 4.75
C LEU A 119 -9.22 -6.21 5.12
N TYR A 120 -8.52 -5.65 4.15
CA TYR A 120 -7.29 -4.89 4.37
C TYR A 120 -7.50 -3.71 5.33
N ILE A 121 -8.58 -2.95 5.13
CA ILE A 121 -8.93 -1.83 6.00
C ILE A 121 -9.40 -2.31 7.37
N ARG A 122 -10.24 -3.34 7.42
CA ARG A 122 -10.84 -3.87 8.66
C ARG A 122 -9.81 -4.52 9.58
N LEU A 123 -8.89 -5.31 9.00
CA LEU A 123 -7.86 -6.05 9.75
C LEU A 123 -6.58 -5.24 9.98
N ASN A 124 -6.56 -3.96 9.57
CA ASN A 124 -5.38 -3.09 9.67
C ASN A 124 -4.11 -3.68 9.02
N LEU A 125 -4.24 -4.36 7.87
CA LEU A 125 -3.13 -4.97 7.14
C LEU A 125 -2.24 -3.92 6.42
N LEU A 126 -2.21 -2.71 6.93
CA LEU A 126 -1.54 -1.54 6.35
C LEU A 126 -0.01 -1.67 6.31
N TYR A 127 0.53 -2.61 7.09
CA TYR A 127 1.95 -2.93 7.08
C TYR A 127 2.39 -3.69 5.81
N LEU A 128 1.42 -4.17 5.02
CA LEU A 128 1.65 -4.89 3.78
C LEU A 128 1.67 -3.94 2.57
N ASN A 129 2.65 -3.06 2.48
CA ASN A 129 2.79 -2.18 1.32
C ASN A 129 4.15 -2.35 0.65
N PRO A 130 4.24 -3.14 -0.45
CA PRO A 130 5.50 -3.42 -1.14
C PRO A 130 6.10 -2.18 -1.78
N LEU A 131 5.26 -1.24 -2.24
CA LEU A 131 5.77 0.00 -2.83
C LEU A 131 6.55 0.82 -1.80
N TRP A 132 5.98 1.02 -0.60
CA TRP A 132 6.66 1.77 0.44
C TRP A 132 7.92 1.04 0.94
N SER A 133 7.87 -0.30 1.02
CA SER A 133 9.03 -1.13 1.35
C SER A 133 10.16 -0.97 0.33
N ALA A 134 9.86 -0.91 -0.96
CA ALA A 134 10.83 -0.67 -2.02
C ALA A 134 11.52 0.71 -1.88
N PHE A 135 10.83 1.71 -1.33
CA PHE A 135 11.40 3.02 -1.00
C PHE A 135 12.03 3.09 0.40
N GLY A 136 12.19 1.95 1.07
CA GLY A 136 12.86 1.85 2.38
C GLY A 136 11.97 2.19 3.58
N TYR A 137 10.65 2.34 3.41
CA TYR A 137 9.70 2.54 4.50
C TYR A 137 9.10 1.21 4.92
N LEU A 138 9.46 0.75 6.11
CA LEU A 138 8.96 -0.47 6.71
C LEU A 138 7.89 -0.14 7.76
N SER A 139 6.92 -1.01 7.90
CA SER A 139 5.85 -0.86 8.88
C SER A 139 6.05 -1.83 10.03
N TYR A 140 5.84 -1.35 11.25
CA TYR A 140 5.94 -2.10 12.49
C TYR A 140 4.68 -1.89 13.31
N ARG A 141 4.32 -2.88 14.11
CA ARG A 141 3.23 -2.74 15.09
C ARG A 141 3.82 -2.22 16.39
N ALA A 142 3.21 -1.17 16.93
CA ALA A 142 3.57 -0.58 18.23
C ALA A 142 2.33 -0.60 19.12
N ASN A 143 2.49 -0.99 20.40
CA ASN A 143 1.43 -0.93 21.42
C ASN A 143 0.06 -1.41 20.90
N SER A 144 -0.09 -2.66 20.58
CA SER A 144 -1.31 -3.34 20.14
C SER A 144 -2.12 -2.73 18.98
N ASP A 145 -2.17 -1.40 18.82
CA ASP A 145 -3.09 -0.77 17.84
C ASP A 145 -2.48 0.28 16.91
N VAL A 146 -1.24 0.73 17.17
CA VAL A 146 -0.60 1.76 16.34
C VAL A 146 0.36 1.13 15.34
N ILE A 147 0.19 1.47 14.07
CA ILE A 147 1.13 1.09 13.00
C ILE A 147 2.15 2.22 12.82
N VAL A 148 3.42 1.89 13.00
CA VAL A 148 4.54 2.81 12.80
C VAL A 148 5.19 2.52 11.46
N ILE A 149 5.15 3.49 10.55
CA ILE A 149 5.81 3.45 9.26
C ILE A 149 7.10 4.26 9.37
N THR A 150 8.23 3.68 8.99
CA THR A 150 9.52 4.36 9.16
C THR A 150 10.62 3.82 8.25
N ASN A 151 11.61 4.63 7.96
CA ASN A 151 12.85 4.25 7.30
C ASN A 151 13.99 3.94 8.30
N ILE A 152 13.70 3.89 9.60
CA ILE A 152 14.65 3.53 10.64
C ILE A 152 14.76 2.02 10.73
N LYS A 153 15.99 1.49 10.84
CA LYS A 153 16.22 0.04 10.95
C LYS A 153 15.62 -0.52 12.24
N TYR A 154 15.10 -1.75 12.21
CA TYR A 154 14.48 -2.42 13.36
C TYR A 154 15.37 -2.43 14.61
N LYS A 155 16.67 -2.68 14.45
CA LYS A 155 17.62 -2.67 15.60
C LYS A 155 17.62 -1.31 16.31
N ASP A 156 17.69 -0.22 15.55
CA ASP A 156 17.74 1.13 16.09
C ASP A 156 16.41 1.52 16.75
N LEU A 157 15.28 1.09 16.17
CA LEU A 157 13.96 1.25 16.75
C LEU A 157 13.84 0.53 18.10
N LYS A 158 14.31 -0.72 18.18
CA LYS A 158 14.27 -1.51 19.41
C LYS A 158 15.14 -0.90 20.51
N ILE A 159 16.29 -0.33 20.16
CA ILE A 159 17.15 0.41 21.12
C ILE A 159 16.43 1.65 21.62
N LYS A 160 15.82 2.46 20.73
CA LYS A 160 15.07 3.65 21.10
C LYS A 160 13.89 3.33 22.01
N SER A 161 13.13 2.27 21.69
CA SER A 161 12.02 1.79 22.48
C SER A 161 12.48 1.41 23.91
N ARG A 162 13.53 0.60 24.04
CA ARG A 162 14.09 0.19 25.35
C ARG A 162 14.59 1.37 26.19
N ASN A 163 15.13 2.38 25.54
CA ASN A 163 15.66 3.57 26.20
C ASN A 163 14.59 4.64 26.46
N GLY A 164 13.31 4.38 26.15
CA GLY A 164 12.23 5.34 26.32
C GLY A 164 12.34 6.57 25.41
N ILE A 165 13.12 6.48 24.31
CA ILE A 165 13.33 7.59 23.37
C ILE A 165 12.16 7.65 22.39
N GLY A 166 11.38 8.73 22.46
CA GLY A 166 10.26 8.96 21.54
C GLY A 166 10.70 9.10 20.07
N LEU A 167 9.84 8.65 19.18
CA LEU A 167 10.03 8.82 17.73
C LEU A 167 9.38 10.12 17.27
N ASN A 168 10.12 10.91 16.51
CA ASN A 168 9.61 12.11 15.85
C ASN A 168 8.87 11.71 14.58
N GLY A 169 7.67 12.29 14.37
CA GLY A 169 6.90 11.96 13.19
C GLY A 169 5.57 12.70 13.10
N VAL A 170 4.68 12.17 12.29
CA VAL A 170 3.34 12.70 12.07
C VAL A 170 2.31 11.58 12.07
N PHE A 171 1.14 11.83 12.65
CA PHE A 171 -0.01 10.93 12.50
C PHE A 171 -0.66 11.15 11.14
N LEU A 172 -0.62 10.13 10.28
CA LEU A 172 -1.36 10.10 9.02
C LEU A 172 -2.86 9.81 9.27
N ALA A 173 -3.12 8.96 10.27
CA ALA A 173 -4.44 8.66 10.83
C ALA A 173 -4.27 8.35 12.33
N ASP A 174 -5.39 8.17 13.05
CA ASP A 174 -5.36 7.98 14.52
C ASP A 174 -4.50 6.78 14.95
N ASP A 175 -4.45 5.75 14.11
CA ASP A 175 -3.73 4.49 14.32
C ASP A 175 -2.49 4.31 13.41
N ILE A 176 -2.11 5.33 12.63
CA ILE A 176 -0.99 5.26 11.69
C ILE A 176 -0.03 6.41 11.94
N PHE A 177 1.15 6.09 12.43
CA PHE A 177 2.22 7.06 12.71
C PHE A 177 3.36 6.90 11.72
N LEU A 178 3.71 7.97 11.00
CA LEU A 178 4.89 8.05 10.16
C LEU A 178 6.05 8.61 10.99
N ALA A 179 7.00 7.74 11.35
CA ALA A 179 8.21 8.15 12.06
C ALA A 179 9.30 8.53 11.05
N LEU A 180 9.78 9.75 11.16
CA LEU A 180 10.81 10.32 10.30
C LEU A 180 12.16 10.26 11.01
N LYS A 181 13.20 9.82 10.29
CA LYS A 181 14.57 9.94 10.78
C LYS A 181 14.94 11.41 10.78
N LYS A 182 15.21 11.98 11.96
CA LYS A 182 15.75 13.33 12.03
C LYS A 182 17.15 13.30 11.42
N TYR A 183 17.35 13.94 10.29
CA TYR A 183 18.69 14.27 9.82
C TYR A 183 19.19 15.41 10.74
N ASN A 184 20.15 15.09 11.60
CA ASN A 184 20.98 16.10 12.24
C ASN A 184 21.98 16.61 11.22
#